data_cba3da37b7ca56f0beec5132f0b2221e
#
_entry.id   cba3da37b7ca56f0beec5132f0b2221e
#
_cell.length_a   1.000
_cell.length_b   1.000
_cell.length_c   1.000
_cell.angle_alpha   90.00
_cell.angle_beta   90.00
_cell.angle_gamma   90.00
#
_symmetry.space_group_name_H-M   'P 1'
#
loop_
_entity.id
_entity.type
_entity.pdbx_description
1 polymer ?
#
loop_
_entity_poly.entity_id
_entity_poly.type
_entity_poly.pdbx_seq_one_letter_code
_entity_poly.pdbx_strand_id
1 'polypeptide(L)'
;MSAVVSLPSFPDRLRMERRRLGLTQEQFAVLGGASKTAQYMYEAGKNWPTCEYLEALRSSGVDVAFIATGARTAANAIDWELLRQAFLLVQHNLASKPDRAFSPDQLFDAFKTAVQMAQGVTRPDLVTQAEN
;
A
#
# COMPACT_ATOMS: atom_id res chain seq x y z
N MET A 1 -15.57 -31.47 -6.07
CA MET A 1 -14.89 -30.99 -4.84
C MET A 1 -14.62 -29.51 -4.99
N SER A 2 -15.40 -28.70 -4.30
CA SER A 2 -15.12 -27.29 -4.22
C SER A 2 -13.83 -27.08 -3.41
N ALA A 3 -12.81 -26.51 -4.02
CA ALA A 3 -11.64 -26.03 -3.32
C ALA A 3 -12.12 -24.95 -2.33
N VAL A 4 -12.14 -25.26 -1.03
CA VAL A 4 -12.37 -24.26 0.00
C VAL A 4 -11.13 -23.37 0.01
N VAL A 5 -11.25 -22.18 -0.59
CA VAL A 5 -10.22 -21.15 -0.43
C VAL A 5 -10.28 -20.70 1.03
N SER A 6 -9.30 -21.15 1.81
CA SER A 6 -9.15 -20.70 3.18
C SER A 6 -8.76 -19.22 3.18
N LEU A 7 -9.60 -18.39 3.78
CA LEU A 7 -9.26 -16.97 3.98
C LEU A 7 -8.07 -16.88 4.95
N PRO A 8 -7.14 -15.93 4.73
CA PRO A 8 -6.00 -15.75 5.61
C PRO A 8 -6.46 -15.44 7.05
N SER A 9 -5.82 -16.09 8.01
CA SER A 9 -6.04 -15.85 9.43
C SER A 9 -5.42 -14.54 9.89
N PHE A 10 -5.71 -14.11 11.11
CA PHE A 10 -5.07 -12.94 11.70
C PHE A 10 -3.53 -13.00 11.65
N PRO A 11 -2.86 -14.09 12.08
CA PRO A 11 -1.41 -14.18 11.93
C PRO A 11 -0.92 -14.05 10.49
N ASP A 12 -1.63 -14.62 9.54
CA ASP A 12 -1.30 -14.53 8.12
C ASP A 12 -1.45 -13.09 7.62
N ARG A 13 -2.52 -12.40 8.01
CA ARG A 13 -2.75 -11.00 7.62
C ARG A 13 -1.70 -10.07 8.22
N LEU A 14 -1.29 -10.32 9.46
CA LEU A 14 -0.22 -9.58 10.11
C LEU A 14 1.08 -9.70 9.31
N ARG A 15 1.44 -10.91 8.91
CA ARG A 15 2.60 -11.18 8.06
C ARG A 15 2.47 -10.53 6.68
N MET A 16 1.29 -10.62 6.06
CA MET A 16 1.01 -10.00 4.76
C MET A 16 1.24 -8.50 4.80
N GLU A 17 0.73 -7.83 5.83
CA GLU A 17 0.87 -6.40 6.00
C GLU A 17 2.34 -6.00 6.22
N ARG A 18 3.06 -6.73 7.05
CA ARG A 18 4.49 -6.53 7.25
C ARG A 18 5.26 -6.64 5.93
N ARG A 19 4.98 -7.67 5.14
CA ARG A 19 5.63 -7.90 3.85
C ARG A 19 5.26 -6.82 2.82
N ARG A 20 4.02 -6.35 2.83
CA ARG A 20 3.58 -5.24 1.97
C ARG A 20 4.43 -3.99 2.21
N LEU A 21 4.77 -3.72 3.45
CA LEU A 21 5.61 -2.58 3.86
C LEU A 21 7.11 -2.84 3.67
N GLY A 22 7.51 -4.06 3.27
CA GLY A 22 8.90 -4.42 3.05
C GLY A 22 9.74 -4.49 4.33
N LEU A 23 9.10 -4.74 5.49
CA LEU A 23 9.75 -4.74 6.80
C LEU A 23 10.10 -6.15 7.27
N THR A 24 11.20 -6.27 8.00
CA THR A 24 11.54 -7.46 8.75
C THR A 24 10.67 -7.59 10.00
N GLN A 25 10.61 -8.78 10.61
CA GLN A 25 9.89 -8.96 11.88
C GLN A 25 10.40 -8.01 12.96
N GLU A 26 11.71 -7.80 13.04
CA GLU A 26 12.33 -6.92 14.02
C GLU A 26 11.93 -5.45 13.80
N GLN A 27 11.97 -4.98 12.56
CA GLN A 27 11.56 -3.62 12.20
C GLN A 27 10.08 -3.38 12.48
N PHE A 28 9.24 -4.34 12.14
CA PHE A 28 7.79 -4.25 12.39
C PHE A 28 7.47 -4.29 13.89
N ALA A 29 8.17 -5.12 14.65
CA ALA A 29 8.05 -5.19 16.11
C ALA A 29 8.32 -3.82 16.76
N VAL A 30 9.35 -3.11 16.31
CA VAL A 30 9.65 -1.75 16.79
C VAL A 30 8.48 -0.80 16.59
N LEU A 31 7.81 -0.85 15.45
CA LEU A 31 6.63 -0.01 15.18
C LEU A 31 5.50 -0.27 16.18
N GLY A 32 5.31 -1.52 16.60
CA GLY A 32 4.30 -1.92 17.56
C GLY A 32 4.72 -1.84 19.02
N GLY A 33 5.97 -1.46 19.29
CA GLY A 33 6.52 -1.45 20.64
C GLY A 33 6.71 -2.86 21.23
N ALA A 34 6.88 -3.88 20.38
CA ALA A 34 7.05 -5.26 20.77
C ALA A 34 8.50 -5.75 20.56
N SER A 35 8.86 -6.85 21.20
CA SER A 35 10.11 -7.53 20.94
C SER A 35 10.03 -8.35 19.64
N LYS A 36 11.17 -8.67 19.04
CA LYS A 36 11.24 -9.58 17.89
C LYS A 36 10.61 -10.94 18.20
N THR A 37 10.83 -11.46 19.41
CA THR A 37 10.23 -12.72 19.87
C THR A 37 8.72 -12.62 19.93
N ALA A 38 8.17 -11.54 20.47
CA ALA A 38 6.73 -11.32 20.52
C ALA A 38 6.14 -11.26 19.10
N GLN A 39 6.79 -10.53 18.19
CA GLN A 39 6.37 -10.44 16.80
C GLN A 39 6.34 -11.83 16.13
N TYR A 40 7.37 -12.63 16.33
CA TYR A 40 7.40 -14.01 15.85
C TYR A 40 6.21 -14.81 16.37
N MET A 41 5.92 -14.72 17.67
CA MET A 41 4.82 -15.44 18.31
C MET A 41 3.46 -15.00 17.77
N TYR A 42 3.28 -13.72 17.48
CA TYR A 42 2.05 -13.19 16.87
C TYR A 42 1.85 -13.73 15.44
N GLU A 43 2.89 -13.74 14.63
CA GLU A 43 2.84 -14.25 13.26
C GLU A 43 2.74 -15.78 13.20
N ALA A 44 3.19 -16.48 14.23
CA ALA A 44 3.06 -17.94 14.37
C ALA A 44 1.70 -18.39 14.95
N GLY A 45 0.86 -17.45 15.37
CA GLY A 45 -0.42 -17.75 15.97
C GLY A 45 -0.35 -18.32 17.39
N LYS A 46 0.81 -18.17 18.04
CA LYS A 46 1.03 -18.69 19.41
C LYS A 46 0.56 -17.72 20.49
N ASN A 47 0.58 -16.44 20.21
CA ASN A 47 0.09 -15.39 21.10
C ASN A 47 -0.73 -14.37 20.31
N TRP A 48 -1.64 -13.70 20.97
CA TRP A 48 -2.39 -12.57 20.43
C TRP A 48 -1.72 -11.26 20.84
N PRO A 49 -1.57 -10.29 19.92
CA PRO A 49 -1.08 -8.98 20.28
C PRO A 49 -2.06 -8.19 21.13
N THR A 50 -1.54 -7.21 21.86
CA THR A 50 -2.34 -6.31 22.66
C THR A 50 -2.97 -5.22 21.82
N CYS A 51 -4.01 -4.55 22.36
CA CYS A 51 -4.58 -3.37 21.72
C CYS A 51 -3.55 -2.22 21.59
N GLU A 52 -2.66 -2.09 22.57
CA GLU A 52 -1.58 -1.09 22.54
C GLU A 52 -0.63 -1.31 21.34
N TYR A 53 -0.29 -2.56 21.07
CA TYR A 53 0.51 -2.92 19.91
C TYR A 53 -0.19 -2.51 18.60
N LEU A 54 -1.47 -2.83 18.45
CA LEU A 54 -2.23 -2.49 17.27
C LEU A 54 -2.38 -0.98 17.10
N GLU A 55 -2.57 -0.24 18.18
CA GLU A 55 -2.67 1.22 18.13
C GLU A 55 -1.34 1.87 17.72
N ALA A 56 -0.22 1.37 18.22
CA ALA A 56 1.10 1.82 17.82
C ALA A 56 1.35 1.57 16.32
N LEU A 57 0.95 0.41 15.80
CA LEU A 57 1.02 0.10 14.37
C LEU A 57 0.18 1.06 13.53
N ARG A 58 -1.04 1.36 13.97
CA ARG A 58 -1.93 2.30 13.28
C ARG A 58 -1.28 3.68 13.15
N SER A 59 -0.65 4.15 14.22
CA SER A 59 0.06 5.44 14.23
C SER A 59 1.24 5.49 13.28
N SER A 60 1.77 4.32 12.89
CA SER A 60 2.88 4.17 11.93
C SER A 60 2.42 3.96 10.49
N GLY A 61 1.12 4.08 10.20
CA GLY A 61 0.57 3.92 8.86
C GLY A 61 0.29 2.48 8.43
N VAL A 62 0.33 1.54 9.36
CA VAL A 62 -0.02 0.13 9.12
C VAL A 62 -1.55 -0.01 9.01
N ASP A 63 -2.03 -0.81 8.07
CA ASP A 63 -3.46 -1.09 7.90
C ASP A 63 -3.96 -2.09 8.95
N VAL A 64 -4.20 -1.59 10.15
CA VAL A 64 -4.67 -2.39 11.29
C VAL A 64 -6.08 -2.95 11.06
N ALA A 65 -6.93 -2.23 10.34
CA ALA A 65 -8.26 -2.72 9.99
C ALA A 65 -8.18 -3.98 9.12
N PHE A 66 -7.27 -4.02 8.16
CA PHE A 66 -7.03 -5.22 7.37
C PHE A 66 -6.53 -6.39 8.24
N ILE A 67 -5.57 -6.12 9.14
CA ILE A 67 -5.04 -7.16 10.04
C ILE A 67 -6.16 -7.75 10.90
N ALA A 68 -7.01 -6.90 11.46
CA ALA A 68 -8.09 -7.30 12.37
C ALA A 68 -9.26 -7.98 11.65
N THR A 69 -9.65 -7.50 10.48
CA THR A 69 -10.93 -7.88 9.83
C THR A 69 -10.76 -8.60 8.50
N GLY A 70 -9.60 -8.51 7.89
CA GLY A 70 -9.36 -9.01 6.53
C GLY A 70 -9.81 -8.05 5.42
N ALA A 71 -10.44 -6.93 5.76
CA ALA A 71 -10.87 -5.91 4.81
C ALA A 71 -9.89 -4.73 4.81
N ARG A 72 -9.40 -4.35 3.63
CA ARG A 72 -8.56 -3.16 3.49
C ARG A 72 -9.38 -1.91 3.80
N THR A 73 -8.73 -0.92 4.43
CA THR A 73 -9.33 0.41 4.56
C THR A 73 -9.43 1.06 3.18
N ALA A 74 -10.36 2.01 3.01
CA ALA A 74 -10.55 2.72 1.74
C ALA A 74 -9.25 3.38 1.25
N ALA A 75 -8.40 3.87 2.16
CA ALA A 75 -7.11 4.48 1.85
C ALA A 75 -6.08 3.49 1.26
N ASN A 76 -6.22 2.20 1.56
CA ASN A 76 -5.32 1.13 1.11
C ASN A 76 -6.00 0.16 0.13
N ALA A 77 -7.26 0.37 -0.20
CA ALA A 77 -7.95 -0.41 -1.21
C ALA A 77 -7.43 -0.02 -2.60
N ILE A 78 -7.30 -1.02 -3.48
CA ILE A 78 -6.98 -0.76 -4.88
C ILE A 78 -8.23 -0.23 -5.57
N ASP A 79 -8.16 1.01 -6.03
CA ASP A 79 -9.18 1.60 -6.88
C ASP A 79 -8.86 1.28 -8.35
N TRP A 80 -9.47 0.23 -8.85
CA TRP A 80 -9.24 -0.24 -10.21
C TRP A 80 -9.69 0.76 -11.27
N GLU A 81 -10.74 1.53 -11.02
CA GLU A 81 -11.21 2.56 -11.96
C GLU A 81 -10.19 3.70 -12.04
N LEU A 82 -9.65 4.12 -10.90
CA LEU A 82 -8.57 5.12 -10.83
C LEU A 82 -7.34 4.64 -11.62
N LEU A 83 -6.92 3.40 -11.41
CA LEU A 83 -5.78 2.83 -12.14
C LEU A 83 -6.03 2.75 -13.63
N ARG A 84 -7.26 2.38 -14.03
CA ARG A 84 -7.66 2.34 -15.43
C ARG A 84 -7.59 3.74 -16.08
N GLN A 85 -8.12 4.74 -15.42
CA GLN A 85 -8.06 6.14 -15.89
C GLN A 85 -6.61 6.62 -16.03
N ALA A 86 -5.77 6.35 -15.05
CA ALA A 86 -4.35 6.68 -15.09
C ALA A 86 -3.64 5.99 -16.26
N PHE A 87 -3.93 4.72 -16.50
CA PHE A 87 -3.38 3.94 -17.59
C PHE A 87 -3.78 4.51 -18.96
N LEU A 88 -5.05 4.84 -19.15
CA LEU A 88 -5.55 5.43 -20.38
C LEU A 88 -4.94 6.81 -20.65
N LEU A 89 -4.76 7.61 -19.61
CA LEU A 89 -4.12 8.92 -19.71
C LEU A 89 -2.66 8.79 -20.17
N VAL A 90 -1.91 7.86 -19.60
CA VAL A 90 -0.52 7.60 -20.02
C VAL A 90 -0.49 7.12 -21.46
N GLN A 91 -1.35 6.18 -21.85
CA GLN A 91 -1.43 5.70 -23.24
C GLN A 91 -1.75 6.83 -24.23
N HIS A 92 -2.69 7.69 -23.89
CA HIS A 92 -3.05 8.84 -24.73
C HIS A 92 -1.85 9.78 -24.92
N ASN A 93 -1.13 10.10 -23.86
CA ASN A 93 0.05 10.96 -23.92
C ASN A 93 1.19 10.32 -24.72
N LEU A 94 1.36 9.02 -24.66
CA LEU A 94 2.37 8.31 -25.43
C LEU A 94 2.02 8.27 -26.93
N ALA A 95 0.75 8.07 -27.25
CA ALA A 95 0.27 8.07 -28.63
C ALA A 95 0.47 9.43 -29.32
N SER A 96 0.48 10.53 -28.58
CA SER A 96 0.75 11.88 -29.11
C SER A 96 2.24 12.15 -29.40
N LYS A 97 3.13 11.23 -29.06
CA LYS A 97 4.59 11.34 -29.22
C LYS A 97 5.19 10.08 -29.83
N PRO A 98 4.79 9.71 -31.07
CA PRO A 98 5.16 8.43 -31.67
C PRO A 98 6.66 8.24 -31.90
N ASP A 99 7.42 9.33 -32.04
CA ASP A 99 8.85 9.29 -32.37
C ASP A 99 9.74 9.23 -31.10
N ARG A 100 9.14 9.15 -29.92
CA ARG A 100 9.87 9.16 -28.67
C ARG A 100 9.81 7.80 -27.97
N ALA A 101 10.97 7.17 -27.79
CA ALA A 101 11.09 6.01 -26.94
C ALA A 101 11.19 6.42 -25.48
N PHE A 102 10.46 5.71 -24.61
CA PHE A 102 10.47 5.91 -23.16
C PHE A 102 11.08 4.68 -22.49
N SER A 103 11.95 4.91 -21.50
CA SER A 103 12.45 3.85 -20.64
C SER A 103 11.32 3.33 -19.72
N PRO A 104 11.44 2.08 -19.21
CA PRO A 104 10.48 1.57 -18.22
C PRO A 104 10.30 2.48 -17.01
N ASP A 105 11.36 3.10 -16.52
CA ASP A 105 11.32 4.03 -15.40
C ASP A 105 10.52 5.30 -15.72
N GLN A 106 10.71 5.84 -16.93
CA GLN A 106 9.95 6.99 -17.40
C GLN A 106 8.46 6.67 -17.54
N LEU A 107 8.12 5.46 -18.00
CA LEU A 107 6.75 5.00 -18.09
C LEU A 107 6.12 4.85 -16.71
N PHE A 108 6.85 4.30 -15.76
CA PHE A 108 6.39 4.15 -14.38
C PHE A 108 6.17 5.51 -13.71
N ASP A 109 7.08 6.45 -13.88
CA ASP A 109 6.95 7.81 -13.34
C ASP A 109 5.75 8.54 -13.95
N ALA A 110 5.52 8.39 -15.24
CA ALA A 110 4.34 8.95 -15.92
C ALA A 110 3.05 8.36 -15.36
N PHE A 111 3.01 7.05 -15.16
CA PHE A 111 1.87 6.34 -14.56
C PHE A 111 1.61 6.80 -13.13
N LYS A 112 2.66 6.87 -12.31
CA LYS A 112 2.58 7.36 -10.94
C LYS A 112 2.03 8.78 -10.87
N THR A 113 2.51 9.66 -11.74
CA THR A 113 2.01 11.04 -11.85
C THR A 113 0.54 11.07 -12.24
N ALA A 114 0.13 10.25 -13.21
CA ALA A 114 -1.27 10.16 -13.62
C ALA A 114 -2.19 9.68 -12.49
N VAL A 115 -1.76 8.71 -11.70
CA VAL A 115 -2.49 8.24 -10.51
C VAL A 115 -2.65 9.37 -9.49
N GLN A 116 -1.59 10.11 -9.22
CA GLN A 116 -1.63 11.24 -8.29
C GLN A 116 -2.57 12.35 -8.75
N MET A 117 -2.57 12.67 -10.05
CA MET A 117 -3.50 13.65 -10.63
C MET A 117 -4.95 13.19 -10.50
N ALA A 118 -5.22 11.92 -10.79
CA ALA A 118 -6.56 11.35 -10.69
C ALA A 118 -7.08 11.32 -9.23
N GLN A 119 -6.19 11.22 -8.26
CA GLN A 119 -6.54 11.32 -6.83
C GLN A 119 -6.80 12.75 -6.35
N GLY A 120 -6.61 13.75 -7.22
CA GLY A 120 -6.75 15.15 -6.83
C GLY A 120 -5.64 15.66 -5.91
N VAL A 121 -4.51 14.96 -5.86
CA VAL A 121 -3.33 15.43 -5.13
C VAL A 121 -2.68 16.55 -5.94
N THR A 122 -3.02 17.76 -5.59
CA THR A 122 -2.35 18.94 -6.15
C THR A 122 -0.91 18.96 -5.60
N ARG A 123 0.07 18.87 -6.47
CA ARG A 123 1.45 19.13 -6.07
C ARG A 123 1.55 20.61 -5.68
N PRO A 124 1.95 20.93 -4.45
CA PRO A 124 2.10 22.33 -4.03
C PRO A 124 3.17 23.09 -4.85
N ASP A 125 4.10 22.34 -5.43
CA ASP A 125 5.20 22.86 -6.26
C ASP A 125 4.79 23.33 -7.68
N LEU A 126 3.62 22.90 -8.16
CA LEU A 126 3.10 23.34 -9.47
C LEU A 126 2.16 24.54 -9.38
N VAL A 127 1.65 24.85 -8.19
CA VAL A 127 0.75 26.01 -7.98
C VAL A 127 1.54 27.32 -7.99
N THR A 128 2.83 27.29 -7.68
CA THR A 128 3.67 28.48 -7.58
C THR A 128 4.17 29.01 -8.95
N GLN A 129 4.00 28.24 -10.03
CA GLN A 129 4.43 28.67 -11.38
C GLN A 129 3.32 29.25 -12.25
N ALA A 130 2.08 29.23 -11.78
CA ALA A 130 0.93 29.75 -12.53
C ALA A 130 0.53 31.20 -12.14
N GLU A 131 1.21 31.81 -11.18
CA GLU A 131 0.93 33.17 -10.70
C GLU A 131 2.03 34.18 -10.99
N ASN A 132 2.81 33.99 -12.07
CA ASN A 132 3.71 35.03 -12.58
C ASN A 132 3.45 35.26 -14.06
#